data_eddc1658f8f3d4fe18cf46766c75353c
#
_entry.id   eddc1658f8f3d4fe18cf46766c75353c
#
_cell.length_a   1.000
_cell.length_b   1.000
_cell.length_c   1.000
_cell.angle_alpha   90.00
_cell.angle_beta   90.00
_cell.angle_gamma   90.00
#
_symmetry.space_group_name_H-M   'P 1'
#
loop_
_entity.id
_entity.type
_entity.pdbx_description
1 polymer ?
#
loop_
_entity_poly.entity_id
_entity_poly.type
_entity_poly.pdbx_seq_one_letter_code
_entity_poly.pdbx_strand_id
1 'polypeptide(L)'
;ITGLPNIPGHDEIPVDAAGNPVGYDAFGADLEGIVRDPSDDSFWMVDEYRPAIYHFSPEGRLMVRLVPENTHLLGDAALKEAEFGPDANSPGFYGEETLPEVYSRRMSNRGFEGVALDPGKRLLYAFIQSPMENPDKSTRSSLLLRILAVDVNESSPTYLAPVAEYVYALERPVLTPSDVDKIGDAVFIGDDRFLVIERDSSFESDGNKYIFEIDLTGATDIRSLPIADETVSDTLEQQTPDTLADLGIRPVFKRKVLNLPSIGYTPSDKAEGIAVLPDGRIAVINDNDFGIEEAEGLEPVLGLISFGTNYGFDASDRDDTINIADHPVLGMFQPDTITAYEADGKTYYLTANEGDTRDFDFFSEEERIKDLLLDSLVFPDAADLLLDENLGRLKTTNILGDLDGDGENERIFTFGARSFTIWDAYGNLVYDSGDDFEKITAELLPADFNSDNAENDSFDSRSDDKGPEPEAIEIGRIGDRVFAFIGLERIGGVMVYDVTNPFTPFFVNYVNNRNFSVDATDPAAGDLGPECIKFVPADESPNGAPIVIVGNEVSGTTTIYSIEETD
;
A
#
# COMPACT_ATOMS: atom_id res chain seq x y z
N ILE A 1 -7.95 31.49 14.34
CA ILE A 1 -7.86 30.98 12.96
C ILE A 1 -9.27 30.78 12.47
N THR A 2 -9.57 31.33 11.31
CA THR A 2 -10.83 31.11 10.58
C THR A 2 -10.55 30.20 9.38
N GLY A 3 -11.60 29.63 8.76
CA GLY A 3 -11.50 28.93 7.48
C GLY A 3 -11.49 29.88 6.27
N LEU A 4 -10.91 31.07 6.40
CA LEU A 4 -10.91 32.08 5.32
C LEU A 4 -9.54 32.17 4.63
N PRO A 5 -9.51 32.41 3.28
CA PRO A 5 -8.30 32.69 2.54
C PRO A 5 -7.49 33.88 3.08
N ASN A 6 -6.17 33.91 2.82
CA ASN A 6 -5.23 34.79 3.50
C ASN A 6 -4.87 36.06 2.71
N ILE A 7 -4.56 35.93 1.41
CA ILE A 7 -3.90 37.00 0.64
C ILE A 7 -4.79 37.57 -0.47
N PRO A 8 -5.30 38.80 -0.31
CA PRO A 8 -6.05 39.48 -1.35
C PRO A 8 -5.30 39.55 -2.69
N GLY A 9 -5.97 39.12 -3.76
CA GLY A 9 -5.42 39.12 -5.12
C GLY A 9 -4.45 37.97 -5.43
N HIS A 10 -4.32 36.99 -4.53
CA HIS A 10 -3.56 35.74 -4.75
C HIS A 10 -4.41 34.50 -4.42
N ASP A 11 -4.98 34.48 -3.24
CA ASP A 11 -5.85 33.38 -2.80
C ASP A 11 -7.29 33.57 -3.32
N GLU A 12 -8.12 32.59 -3.13
CA GLU A 12 -9.54 32.57 -3.50
C GLU A 12 -10.29 33.74 -2.82
N ILE A 13 -11.36 34.21 -3.44
CA ILE A 13 -12.19 35.25 -2.82
C ILE A 13 -13.07 34.61 -1.76
N PRO A 14 -12.91 34.99 -0.47
CA PRO A 14 -13.74 34.45 0.59
C PRO A 14 -15.19 34.88 0.44
N VAL A 15 -16.12 33.92 0.62
CA VAL A 15 -17.56 34.17 0.52
C VAL A 15 -18.31 33.59 1.72
N ASP A 16 -19.45 34.18 2.06
CA ASP A 16 -20.37 33.61 3.02
C ASP A 16 -21.23 32.47 2.40
N ALA A 17 -22.03 31.79 3.21
CA ALA A 17 -22.93 30.72 2.75
C ALA A 17 -23.97 31.17 1.68
N ALA A 18 -24.15 32.47 1.46
CA ALA A 18 -25.01 33.03 0.42
C ALA A 18 -24.22 33.46 -0.82
N GLY A 19 -22.88 33.24 -0.85
CA GLY A 19 -21.99 33.60 -1.96
C GLY A 19 -21.60 35.08 -1.97
N ASN A 20 -21.81 35.84 -0.90
CA ASN A 20 -21.37 37.22 -0.84
C ASN A 20 -19.91 37.30 -0.38
N PRO A 21 -19.06 38.13 -1.02
CA PRO A 21 -17.70 38.33 -0.56
C PRO A 21 -17.63 38.78 0.90
N VAL A 22 -16.74 38.16 1.67
CA VAL A 22 -16.38 38.57 3.04
C VAL A 22 -14.92 38.99 3.11
N GLY A 23 -14.45 39.46 4.29
CA GLY A 23 -13.05 39.85 4.47
C GLY A 23 -12.12 38.63 4.48
N TYR A 24 -10.86 38.85 4.12
CA TYR A 24 -9.79 37.87 4.29
C TYR A 24 -9.34 37.79 5.74
N ASP A 25 -8.72 36.69 6.11
CA ASP A 25 -8.02 36.54 7.40
C ASP A 25 -6.54 36.22 7.14
N ALA A 26 -5.64 37.10 7.54
CA ALA A 26 -4.20 36.91 7.36
C ALA A 26 -3.67 35.60 7.97
N PHE A 27 -4.37 35.04 8.97
CA PHE A 27 -4.07 33.79 9.66
C PHE A 27 -5.15 32.72 9.45
N GLY A 28 -6.05 32.94 8.51
CA GLY A 28 -7.03 31.91 8.13
C GLY A 28 -6.35 30.70 7.54
N ALA A 29 -7.00 29.55 7.60
CA ALA A 29 -6.46 28.28 7.12
C ALA A 29 -7.58 27.31 6.75
N ASP A 30 -7.34 26.51 5.77
CA ASP A 30 -8.03 25.26 5.50
C ASP A 30 -7.12 24.14 6.04
N LEU A 31 -7.32 23.82 7.34
CA LEU A 31 -6.43 22.90 8.02
C LEU A 31 -6.82 21.47 7.69
N GLU A 32 -5.89 20.74 7.10
CA GLU A 32 -6.04 19.35 6.66
C GLU A 32 -5.32 18.38 7.61
N GLY A 33 -4.23 17.77 7.18
CA GLY A 33 -3.50 16.81 7.99
C GLY A 33 -3.14 17.29 9.40
N ILE A 34 -3.24 16.40 10.38
CA ILE A 34 -2.89 16.66 11.78
C ILE A 34 -2.05 15.53 12.36
N VAL A 35 -0.96 15.87 13.05
CA VAL A 35 -0.18 14.92 13.83
C VAL A 35 0.13 15.44 15.22
N ARG A 36 0.00 14.57 16.24
CA ARG A 36 0.37 14.87 17.63
C ARG A 36 1.86 14.60 17.82
N ASP A 37 2.56 15.54 18.42
CA ASP A 37 3.94 15.35 18.89
C ASP A 37 3.93 14.60 20.23
N PRO A 38 4.49 13.37 20.31
CA PRO A 38 4.47 12.59 21.54
C PRO A 38 5.42 13.13 22.62
N SER A 39 6.32 14.08 22.28
CA SER A 39 7.30 14.61 23.22
C SER A 39 6.73 15.66 24.18
N ASP A 40 5.69 16.39 23.75
CA ASP A 40 5.11 17.51 24.53
C ASP A 40 3.59 17.63 24.39
N ASP A 41 2.95 16.70 23.67
CA ASP A 41 1.50 16.68 23.38
C ASP A 41 1.02 17.83 22.49
N SER A 42 1.91 18.56 21.85
CA SER A 42 1.59 19.58 20.85
C SER A 42 1.07 18.97 19.55
N PHE A 43 0.57 19.82 18.64
CA PHE A 43 0.04 19.38 17.36
C PHE A 43 0.68 20.14 16.22
N TRP A 44 1.04 19.40 15.17
CA TRP A 44 1.42 19.95 13.88
C TRP A 44 0.28 19.74 12.90
N MET A 45 -0.05 20.78 12.14
CA MET A 45 -1.09 20.76 11.11
C MET A 45 -0.60 21.45 9.84
N VAL A 46 -1.23 21.14 8.73
CA VAL A 46 -0.92 21.71 7.42
C VAL A 46 -2.13 22.40 6.80
N ASP A 47 -1.89 23.22 5.79
CA ASP A 47 -2.88 24.14 5.22
C ASP A 47 -2.99 23.98 3.70
N GLU A 48 -4.21 23.73 3.22
CA GLU A 48 -4.52 23.58 1.79
C GLU A 48 -4.57 24.94 1.07
N TYR A 49 -5.11 25.99 1.69
CA TYR A 49 -5.15 27.33 1.07
C TYR A 49 -3.75 27.86 0.75
N ARG A 50 -2.81 27.58 1.65
CA ARG A 50 -1.42 27.93 1.46
C ARG A 50 -0.57 26.79 1.98
N PRO A 51 0.45 26.33 1.24
CA PRO A 51 1.39 25.38 1.79
C PRO A 51 2.07 25.96 3.04
N ALA A 52 1.39 25.84 4.17
CA ALA A 52 1.83 26.34 5.46
C ALA A 52 1.82 25.22 6.50
N ILE A 53 2.69 25.33 7.49
CA ILE A 53 2.79 24.39 8.60
C ILE A 53 2.51 25.16 9.89
N TYR A 54 1.58 24.64 10.67
CA TYR A 54 1.16 25.24 11.94
C TYR A 54 1.59 24.36 13.10
N HIS A 55 2.10 24.97 14.16
CA HIS A 55 2.39 24.31 15.43
C HIS A 55 1.48 24.88 16.51
N PHE A 56 0.69 24.00 17.14
CA PHE A 56 -0.23 24.34 18.22
C PHE A 56 0.20 23.71 19.53
N SER A 57 0.05 24.44 20.65
CA SER A 57 0.22 23.84 21.97
C SER A 57 -0.85 22.78 22.25
N PRO A 58 -0.69 21.95 23.32
CA PRO A 58 -1.71 20.98 23.74
C PRO A 58 -3.10 21.59 23.99
N GLU A 59 -3.15 22.87 24.36
CA GLU A 59 -4.40 23.63 24.58
C GLU A 59 -4.98 24.24 23.31
N GLY A 60 -4.38 23.96 22.12
CA GLY A 60 -4.82 24.48 20.83
C GLY A 60 -4.43 25.94 20.57
N ARG A 61 -3.41 26.46 21.26
CA ARG A 61 -2.88 27.79 20.99
C ARG A 61 -1.83 27.75 19.88
N LEU A 62 -1.99 28.58 18.85
CA LEU A 62 -0.97 28.73 17.80
C LEU A 62 0.36 29.22 18.39
N MET A 63 1.42 28.48 18.17
CA MET A 63 2.79 28.76 18.60
C MET A 63 3.62 29.34 17.47
N VAL A 64 3.60 28.71 16.30
CA VAL A 64 4.31 29.14 15.09
C VAL A 64 3.52 28.77 13.84
N ARG A 65 3.69 29.56 12.80
CA ARG A 65 3.22 29.29 11.44
C ARG A 65 4.39 29.47 10.48
N LEU A 66 4.74 28.42 9.74
CA LEU A 66 5.76 28.46 8.70
C LEU A 66 5.08 28.62 7.35
N VAL A 67 5.58 29.53 6.53
CA VAL A 67 5.05 29.82 5.18
C VAL A 67 6.19 29.88 4.16
N PRO A 68 5.90 29.76 2.85
CA PRO A 68 6.92 29.91 1.82
C PRO A 68 7.65 31.26 1.89
N GLU A 69 8.93 31.26 1.58
CA GLU A 69 9.72 32.49 1.39
C GLU A 69 9.01 33.45 0.42
N ASN A 70 9.15 34.74 0.65
CA ASN A 70 8.52 35.80 -0.15
C ASN A 70 6.98 35.80 -0.13
N THR A 71 6.33 35.12 0.80
CA THR A 71 4.86 35.14 0.96
C THR A 71 4.31 36.56 1.08
N HIS A 72 5.02 37.45 1.77
CA HIS A 72 4.64 38.88 1.89
C HIS A 72 4.60 39.64 0.56
N LEU A 73 5.25 39.15 -0.50
CA LEU A 73 5.24 39.75 -1.84
C LEU A 73 4.08 39.27 -2.70
N LEU A 74 3.38 38.21 -2.31
CA LEU A 74 2.26 37.66 -3.08
C LEU A 74 1.03 38.55 -3.03
N GLY A 75 0.19 38.49 -4.06
CA GLY A 75 -1.08 39.19 -4.16
C GLY A 75 -0.94 40.69 -4.48
N ASP A 76 -2.05 41.40 -4.29
CA ASP A 76 -2.11 42.83 -4.58
C ASP A 76 -1.75 43.67 -3.34
N ALA A 77 -0.65 44.38 -3.38
CA ALA A 77 -0.14 45.15 -2.26
C ALA A 77 -1.13 46.22 -1.75
N ALA A 78 -1.91 46.85 -2.65
CA ALA A 78 -2.89 47.86 -2.24
C ALA A 78 -4.14 47.24 -1.60
N LEU A 79 -4.56 46.09 -2.09
CA LEU A 79 -5.67 45.34 -1.48
C LEU A 79 -5.27 44.80 -0.10
N LYS A 80 -4.06 44.27 0.06
CA LYS A 80 -3.52 43.82 1.35
C LYS A 80 -3.44 44.95 2.36
N GLU A 81 -2.92 46.10 1.95
CA GLU A 81 -2.85 47.28 2.83
C GLU A 81 -4.24 47.80 3.21
N ALA A 82 -5.20 47.74 2.30
CA ALA A 82 -6.58 48.13 2.57
C ALA A 82 -7.29 47.18 3.54
N GLU A 83 -7.02 45.87 3.47
CA GLU A 83 -7.62 44.84 4.30
C GLU A 83 -6.96 44.78 5.70
N PHE A 84 -5.62 44.73 5.74
CA PHE A 84 -4.86 44.40 6.94
C PHE A 84 -3.99 45.56 7.48
N GLY A 85 -3.89 46.67 6.75
CA GLY A 85 -3.05 47.82 7.11
C GLY A 85 -1.64 47.77 6.51
N PRO A 86 -0.80 48.78 6.84
CA PRO A 86 0.47 49.03 6.14
C PRO A 86 1.52 47.95 6.30
N ASP A 87 1.43 47.14 7.35
CA ASP A 87 2.40 46.07 7.64
C ASP A 87 2.16 44.80 6.80
N ALA A 88 1.03 44.69 6.10
CA ALA A 88 0.64 43.50 5.34
C ALA A 88 1.59 43.13 4.18
N ASN A 89 2.47 44.06 3.77
CA ASN A 89 3.49 43.84 2.75
C ASN A 89 4.89 43.62 3.37
N SER A 90 4.99 43.40 4.67
CA SER A 90 6.28 43.23 5.36
C SER A 90 6.59 41.73 5.58
N PRO A 91 7.88 41.33 5.51
CA PRO A 91 8.28 39.98 5.84
C PRO A 91 7.79 39.55 7.22
N GLY A 92 7.31 38.32 7.34
CA GLY A 92 6.82 37.76 8.59
C GLY A 92 5.39 38.12 8.97
N PHE A 93 4.69 38.96 8.21
CA PHE A 93 3.29 39.30 8.52
C PHE A 93 2.34 38.11 8.46
N TYR A 94 2.54 37.19 7.51
CA TYR A 94 1.72 35.98 7.34
C TYR A 94 2.27 34.75 8.05
N GLY A 95 3.41 34.85 8.73
CA GLY A 95 4.11 33.76 9.39
C GLY A 95 5.62 33.81 9.16
N GLU A 96 6.35 32.84 9.66
CA GLU A 96 7.79 32.72 9.43
C GLU A 96 8.05 32.20 8.01
N GLU A 97 8.70 33.01 7.18
CA GLU A 97 8.97 32.72 5.77
C GLU A 97 10.21 31.85 5.62
N THR A 98 10.08 30.55 5.93
CA THR A 98 11.18 29.57 5.96
C THR A 98 11.03 28.41 4.98
N LEU A 99 9.83 28.18 4.45
CA LEU A 99 9.60 27.10 3.49
C LEU A 99 10.09 27.54 2.10
N PRO A 100 10.51 26.60 1.21
CA PRO A 100 10.95 26.95 -0.15
C PRO A 100 9.90 27.75 -0.92
N GLU A 101 10.35 28.81 -1.63
CA GLU A 101 9.46 29.72 -2.37
C GLU A 101 8.59 28.99 -3.40
N VAL A 102 9.08 27.88 -3.97
CA VAL A 102 8.36 27.09 -4.97
C VAL A 102 6.97 26.64 -4.50
N TYR A 103 6.76 26.42 -3.20
CA TYR A 103 5.46 26.05 -2.64
C TYR A 103 4.40 27.17 -2.79
N SER A 104 4.80 28.41 -3.03
CA SER A 104 3.86 29.48 -3.40
C SER A 104 3.17 29.26 -4.76
N ARG A 105 3.67 28.32 -5.56
CA ARG A 105 3.13 27.97 -6.89
C ARG A 105 2.15 26.80 -6.86
N ARG A 106 1.57 26.52 -5.72
CA ARG A 106 0.51 25.52 -5.60
C ARG A 106 -0.63 25.80 -6.58
N MET A 107 -1.36 24.79 -7.00
CA MET A 107 -2.68 25.00 -7.59
C MET A 107 -3.63 25.64 -6.56
N SER A 108 -4.62 26.39 -7.02
CA SER A 108 -5.65 26.97 -6.14
C SER A 108 -6.29 25.90 -5.27
N ASN A 109 -6.36 26.12 -3.96
CA ASN A 109 -6.89 25.18 -2.97
C ASN A 109 -6.26 23.78 -3.09
N ARG A 110 -4.92 23.72 -3.23
CA ARG A 110 -4.14 22.50 -3.37
C ARG A 110 -2.77 22.66 -2.70
N GLY A 111 -2.78 23.09 -1.44
CA GLY A 111 -1.59 23.24 -0.63
C GLY A 111 -1.07 21.91 -0.04
N PHE A 112 -0.66 21.93 1.21
CA PHE A 112 -0.33 20.70 1.92
C PHE A 112 -1.60 20.04 2.42
N GLU A 113 -1.66 18.72 2.24
CA GLU A 113 -2.78 17.87 2.63
C GLU A 113 -2.41 16.95 3.79
N GLY A 114 -1.35 16.17 3.63
CA GLY A 114 -0.89 15.22 4.62
C GLY A 114 0.26 15.76 5.45
N VAL A 115 0.32 15.35 6.72
CA VAL A 115 1.44 15.62 7.61
C VAL A 115 1.76 14.42 8.50
N ALA A 116 3.03 14.07 8.58
CA ALA A 116 3.50 12.97 9.42
C ALA A 116 4.75 13.37 10.20
N LEU A 117 4.93 12.81 11.39
CA LEU A 117 6.09 13.08 12.26
C LEU A 117 6.87 11.78 12.47
N ASP A 118 8.17 11.82 12.18
CA ASP A 118 9.12 10.87 12.73
C ASP A 118 9.57 11.34 14.13
N PRO A 119 9.08 10.72 15.19
CA PRO A 119 9.42 11.14 16.54
C PRO A 119 10.86 10.81 16.93
N GLY A 120 11.48 9.83 16.27
CA GLY A 120 12.87 9.41 16.51
C GLY A 120 13.87 10.40 15.93
N LYS A 121 13.70 10.77 14.68
CA LYS A 121 14.55 11.77 13.99
C LYS A 121 14.14 13.21 14.28
N ARG A 122 12.95 13.43 14.85
CA ARG A 122 12.36 14.76 15.06
C ARG A 122 12.20 15.51 13.74
N LEU A 123 11.74 14.81 12.70
CA LEU A 123 11.46 15.34 11.37
C LEU A 123 9.95 15.33 11.09
N LEU A 124 9.44 16.46 10.68
CA LEU A 124 8.07 16.61 10.21
C LEU A 124 8.05 16.56 8.69
N TYR A 125 7.20 15.74 8.12
CA TYR A 125 7.03 15.58 6.69
C TYR A 125 5.69 16.16 6.26
N ALA A 126 5.72 17.12 5.32
CA ALA A 126 4.54 17.73 4.73
C ALA A 126 4.39 17.30 3.27
N PHE A 127 3.21 16.82 2.90
CA PHE A 127 2.90 16.27 1.59
C PHE A 127 2.05 17.28 0.82
N ILE A 128 2.55 17.74 -0.35
CA ILE A 128 1.76 18.60 -1.23
C ILE A 128 0.62 17.78 -1.86
N GLN A 129 -0.60 18.33 -1.89
CA GLN A 129 -1.78 17.60 -2.35
C GLN A 129 -1.72 17.22 -3.83
N SER A 130 -1.37 18.18 -4.67
CA SER A 130 -1.38 18.05 -6.14
C SER A 130 -0.12 18.65 -6.76
N PRO A 131 0.18 18.36 -8.04
CA PRO A 131 1.34 18.95 -8.73
C PRO A 131 1.31 20.47 -8.72
N MET A 132 2.46 21.09 -8.52
CA MET A 132 2.57 22.54 -8.50
C MET A 132 2.53 23.18 -9.91
N GLU A 133 2.04 24.42 -10.02
CA GLU A 133 2.09 25.22 -11.24
C GLU A 133 3.50 25.80 -11.46
N ASN A 134 4.47 24.94 -11.62
CA ASN A 134 5.88 25.28 -11.75
C ASN A 134 6.48 24.75 -13.06
N PRO A 135 6.79 25.59 -14.07
CA PRO A 135 6.82 27.07 -14.00
C PRO A 135 5.45 27.74 -14.12
N ASP A 136 4.41 27.07 -14.61
CA ASP A 136 3.07 27.61 -14.84
C ASP A 136 2.01 26.50 -14.89
N LYS A 137 0.78 26.85 -15.24
CA LYS A 137 -0.38 25.93 -15.30
C LYS A 137 -0.25 24.75 -16.24
N SER A 138 0.77 24.69 -17.10
CA SER A 138 1.01 23.54 -18.00
C SER A 138 1.41 22.28 -17.23
N THR A 139 1.88 22.41 -16.00
CA THR A 139 2.33 21.31 -15.15
C THR A 139 1.24 20.70 -14.26
N ARG A 140 0.00 21.15 -14.33
CA ARG A 140 -1.12 20.64 -13.53
C ARG A 140 -1.40 19.15 -13.72
N SER A 141 -0.99 18.59 -14.85
CA SER A 141 -1.13 17.17 -15.15
C SER A 141 0.16 16.38 -14.90
N SER A 142 1.12 16.95 -14.20
CA SER A 142 2.32 16.22 -13.76
C SER A 142 1.93 15.06 -12.86
N LEU A 143 2.76 14.03 -12.85
CA LEU A 143 2.64 12.93 -11.88
C LEU A 143 3.57 13.11 -10.68
N LEU A 144 4.35 14.20 -10.65
CA LEU A 144 5.39 14.38 -9.64
C LEU A 144 4.93 15.38 -8.57
N LEU A 145 4.96 14.92 -7.34
CA LEU A 145 4.68 15.69 -6.13
C LEU A 145 5.94 15.80 -5.28
N ARG A 146 5.87 16.63 -4.23
CA ARG A 146 6.97 16.87 -3.31
C ARG A 146 6.58 16.48 -1.89
N ILE A 147 7.53 15.88 -1.16
CA ILE A 147 7.46 15.65 0.27
C ILE A 147 8.55 16.51 0.90
N LEU A 148 8.16 17.46 1.75
CA LEU A 148 9.08 18.37 2.42
C LEU A 148 9.35 17.88 3.85
N ALA A 149 10.62 17.69 4.19
CA ALA A 149 11.04 17.38 5.56
C ALA A 149 11.52 18.65 6.28
N VAL A 150 10.96 18.91 7.46
CA VAL A 150 11.28 20.06 8.33
C VAL A 150 11.79 19.57 9.66
N ASP A 151 12.91 20.11 10.13
CA ASP A 151 13.49 19.80 11.43
C ASP A 151 12.66 20.44 12.56
N VAL A 152 12.05 19.62 13.40
CA VAL A 152 11.27 20.05 14.58
C VAL A 152 11.99 19.75 15.90
N ASN A 153 13.29 19.51 15.87
CA ASN A 153 14.11 19.35 17.06
C ASN A 153 14.53 20.73 17.59
N GLU A 154 13.93 21.17 18.67
CA GLU A 154 14.25 22.47 19.31
C GLU A 154 15.74 22.66 19.68
N SER A 155 16.48 21.55 19.84
CA SER A 155 17.91 21.59 20.15
C SER A 155 18.79 21.67 18.90
N SER A 156 18.21 21.55 17.72
CA SER A 156 18.93 21.57 16.45
C SER A 156 19.22 22.98 15.96
N PRO A 157 20.38 23.21 15.30
CA PRO A 157 20.66 24.50 14.64
C PRO A 157 19.76 24.76 13.43
N THR A 158 19.07 23.72 12.93
CA THR A 158 18.13 23.79 11.80
C THR A 158 16.67 23.73 12.24
N TYR A 159 16.40 23.97 13.55
CA TYR A 159 15.03 24.00 14.07
C TYR A 159 14.11 24.90 13.23
N LEU A 160 12.96 24.35 12.82
CA LEU A 160 11.96 24.95 11.93
C LEU A 160 12.43 25.22 10.50
N ALA A 161 13.58 24.68 10.10
CA ALA A 161 14.04 24.81 8.72
C ALA A 161 13.79 23.52 7.91
N PRO A 162 13.54 23.64 6.61
CA PRO A 162 13.56 22.51 5.68
C PRO A 162 14.93 21.86 5.64
N VAL A 163 15.00 20.53 5.75
CA VAL A 163 16.25 19.77 5.78
C VAL A 163 16.39 18.77 4.63
N ALA A 164 15.28 18.31 4.07
CA ALA A 164 15.27 17.47 2.87
C ALA A 164 13.98 17.69 2.05
N GLU A 165 14.00 17.30 0.78
CA GLU A 165 12.83 17.30 -0.10
C GLU A 165 12.91 16.09 -1.03
N TYR A 166 11.84 15.29 -1.08
CA TYR A 166 11.79 14.07 -1.85
C TYR A 166 10.72 14.13 -2.94
N VAL A 167 10.91 13.33 -4.00
CA VAL A 167 9.95 13.22 -5.10
C VAL A 167 9.02 12.05 -4.87
N TYR A 168 7.73 12.32 -4.91
CA TYR A 168 6.66 11.33 -4.91
C TYR A 168 6.05 11.24 -6.31
N ALA A 169 5.94 10.02 -6.86
CA ALA A 169 5.31 9.81 -8.17
C ALA A 169 3.88 9.25 -7.98
N LEU A 170 2.87 9.99 -8.44
CA LEU A 170 1.48 9.53 -8.45
C LEU A 170 1.31 8.28 -9.30
N GLU A 171 0.41 7.40 -8.87
CA GLU A 171 0.00 6.23 -9.65
C GLU A 171 -0.71 6.67 -10.94
N ARG A 172 -0.46 5.94 -12.01
CA ARG A 172 -1.25 6.07 -13.25
C ARG A 172 -1.97 4.75 -13.51
N PRO A 173 -3.21 4.61 -13.03
CA PRO A 173 -3.98 3.40 -13.25
C PRO A 173 -4.23 3.20 -14.74
N VAL A 174 -3.97 1.99 -15.24
CA VAL A 174 -4.12 1.66 -16.67
C VAL A 174 -5.53 1.17 -16.99
N LEU A 175 -6.21 0.59 -16.00
CA LEU A 175 -7.47 -0.14 -16.19
C LEU A 175 -8.70 0.60 -15.65
N THR A 176 -8.52 1.60 -14.80
CA THR A 176 -9.64 2.34 -14.19
C THR A 176 -10.02 3.56 -15.04
N PRO A 177 -11.30 3.98 -15.02
CA PRO A 177 -11.77 5.10 -15.85
C PRO A 177 -11.34 6.48 -15.33
N SER A 178 -10.79 6.58 -14.14
CA SER A 178 -10.48 7.84 -13.49
C SER A 178 -8.99 7.92 -13.11
N ASP A 179 -8.39 9.08 -13.38
CA ASP A 179 -6.98 9.34 -13.06
C ASP A 179 -6.84 9.78 -11.61
N VAL A 180 -5.85 9.24 -10.91
CA VAL A 180 -5.41 9.73 -9.61
C VAL A 180 -4.65 11.04 -9.81
N ASP A 181 -4.98 12.07 -9.06
CA ASP A 181 -4.42 13.41 -9.23
C ASP A 181 -3.97 14.09 -7.92
N LYS A 182 -4.15 13.39 -6.76
CA LYS A 182 -3.88 14.01 -5.46
C LYS A 182 -3.60 13.01 -4.33
N ILE A 183 -2.94 13.52 -3.28
CA ILE A 183 -2.79 12.87 -1.99
C ILE A 183 -3.97 13.29 -1.09
N GLY A 184 -4.47 12.40 -0.25
CA GLY A 184 -5.48 12.67 0.76
C GLY A 184 -4.88 12.87 2.16
N ASP A 185 -3.94 12.04 2.59
CA ASP A 185 -3.25 12.16 3.88
C ASP A 185 -2.05 11.21 3.95
N ALA A 186 -1.25 11.32 5.01
CA ALA A 186 -0.09 10.47 5.25
C ALA A 186 0.16 10.22 6.74
N VAL A 187 0.60 9.02 7.10
CA VAL A 187 0.98 8.65 8.47
C VAL A 187 2.31 7.90 8.50
N PHE A 188 3.19 8.28 9.44
CA PHE A 188 4.47 7.60 9.67
C PHE A 188 4.27 6.23 10.34
N ILE A 189 4.95 5.20 9.84
CA ILE A 189 4.85 3.83 10.35
C ILE A 189 6.19 3.24 10.85
N GLY A 190 7.22 4.06 10.93
CA GLY A 190 8.57 3.65 11.37
C GLY A 190 9.54 3.47 10.21
N ASP A 191 10.84 3.49 10.49
CA ASP A 191 11.92 3.15 9.57
C ASP A 191 11.83 3.86 8.21
N ASP A 192 11.66 5.19 8.24
CA ASP A 192 11.48 6.05 7.05
C ASP A 192 10.29 5.69 6.16
N ARG A 193 9.33 4.91 6.68
CA ARG A 193 8.15 4.46 5.95
C ARG A 193 6.88 5.19 6.37
N PHE A 194 5.98 5.34 5.42
CA PHE A 194 4.68 6.00 5.60
C PHE A 194 3.58 5.23 4.89
N LEU A 195 2.36 5.33 5.39
CA LEU A 195 1.17 5.05 4.58
C LEU A 195 0.65 6.38 4.03
N VAL A 196 0.30 6.38 2.75
CA VAL A 196 -0.19 7.57 2.04
C VAL A 196 -1.48 7.23 1.31
N ILE A 197 -2.51 8.04 1.49
CA ILE A 197 -3.72 7.97 0.65
C ILE A 197 -3.47 8.75 -0.63
N GLU A 198 -3.72 8.09 -1.76
CA GLU A 198 -3.64 8.65 -3.10
C GLU A 198 -4.99 8.45 -3.79
N ARG A 199 -5.63 9.52 -4.26
CA ARG A 199 -7.03 9.47 -4.68
C ARG A 199 -7.33 10.25 -5.96
N ASP A 200 -8.42 9.86 -6.60
CA ASP A 200 -9.14 10.63 -7.61
C ASP A 200 -10.30 11.42 -6.97
N SER A 201 -11.16 11.99 -7.81
CA SER A 201 -12.41 12.67 -7.41
C SER A 201 -13.67 11.91 -7.81
N SER A 202 -13.60 10.59 -7.99
CA SER A 202 -14.75 9.77 -8.37
C SER A 202 -15.58 9.38 -7.14
N PHE A 203 -16.91 9.53 -7.24
CA PHE A 203 -17.85 9.01 -6.26
C PHE A 203 -18.27 7.56 -6.55
N GLU A 204 -17.83 7.00 -7.68
CA GLU A 204 -18.21 5.67 -8.11
C GLU A 204 -17.49 4.58 -7.31
N SER A 205 -18.11 3.44 -7.20
CA SER A 205 -17.53 2.28 -6.48
C SER A 205 -16.30 1.68 -7.15
N ASP A 206 -15.95 2.14 -8.33
CA ASP A 206 -14.75 1.80 -9.10
C ASP A 206 -13.73 2.94 -9.12
N GLY A 207 -13.88 3.94 -8.24
CA GLY A 207 -12.91 5.00 -8.03
C GLY A 207 -11.59 4.49 -7.44
N ASN A 208 -10.58 5.33 -7.53
CA ASN A 208 -9.24 5.04 -7.05
C ASN A 208 -8.96 5.79 -5.74
N LYS A 209 -8.92 5.06 -4.63
CA LYS A 209 -8.57 5.55 -3.28
C LYS A 209 -7.53 4.59 -2.72
N TYR A 210 -6.30 4.72 -3.21
CA TYR A 210 -5.23 3.80 -2.86
C TYR A 210 -4.62 4.15 -1.50
N ILE A 211 -4.27 3.14 -0.73
CA ILE A 211 -3.28 3.25 0.32
C ILE A 211 -1.97 2.69 -0.25
N PHE A 212 -0.94 3.53 -0.27
CA PHE A 212 0.43 3.13 -0.59
C PHE A 212 1.29 3.12 0.67
N GLU A 213 2.13 2.11 0.81
CA GLU A 213 3.32 2.21 1.63
C GLU A 213 4.42 2.86 0.80
N ILE A 214 5.06 3.88 1.34
CA ILE A 214 6.24 4.51 0.76
C ILE A 214 7.43 4.37 1.69
N ASP A 215 8.63 4.36 1.11
CA ASP A 215 9.89 4.28 1.81
C ASP A 215 10.84 5.36 1.28
N LEU A 216 11.40 6.15 2.18
CA LEU A 216 12.34 7.21 1.83
C LEU A 216 13.79 6.70 1.69
N THR A 217 14.06 5.45 2.11
CA THR A 217 15.40 4.86 2.01
C THR A 217 15.86 4.85 0.55
N GLY A 218 17.03 5.39 0.30
CA GLY A 218 17.58 5.53 -1.06
C GLY A 218 16.92 6.57 -1.96
N ALA A 219 15.86 7.25 -1.52
CA ALA A 219 15.26 8.35 -2.26
C ALA A 219 16.20 9.57 -2.32
N THR A 220 16.23 10.26 -3.45
CA THR A 220 17.12 11.42 -3.62
C THR A 220 16.56 12.64 -2.92
N ASP A 221 17.32 13.23 -2.00
CA ASP A 221 17.05 14.59 -1.51
C ASP A 221 17.34 15.60 -2.62
N ILE A 222 16.29 16.19 -3.18
CA ILE A 222 16.39 17.14 -4.30
C ILE A 222 16.62 18.58 -3.86
N ARG A 223 16.51 18.90 -2.57
CA ARG A 223 16.55 20.27 -2.05
C ARG A 223 17.78 21.07 -2.50
N SER A 224 18.92 20.41 -2.62
CA SER A 224 20.17 21.02 -3.07
C SER A 224 20.38 21.00 -4.58
N LEU A 225 19.48 20.39 -5.33
CA LEU A 225 19.58 20.25 -6.77
C LEU A 225 18.93 21.44 -7.48
N PRO A 226 19.47 21.90 -8.64
CA PRO A 226 18.90 23.02 -9.37
C PRO A 226 17.44 22.83 -9.76
N ILE A 227 16.99 21.59 -9.97
CA ILE A 227 15.62 21.24 -10.36
C ILE A 227 14.58 21.60 -9.29
N ALA A 228 15.01 21.75 -8.03
CA ALA A 228 14.10 22.08 -6.93
C ALA A 228 13.64 23.54 -6.97
N ASP A 229 14.46 24.46 -7.50
CA ASP A 229 14.27 25.93 -7.38
C ASP A 229 14.16 26.68 -8.72
N GLU A 230 13.82 26.00 -9.82
CA GLU A 230 13.60 26.65 -11.13
C GLU A 230 14.85 27.24 -11.80
N THR A 231 16.04 27.00 -11.33
CA THR A 231 17.25 27.53 -11.94
C THR A 231 17.65 26.80 -13.22
N VAL A 232 16.91 25.74 -13.57
CA VAL A 232 17.07 24.94 -14.78
C VAL A 232 15.99 25.24 -15.82
N SER A 233 16.24 24.84 -17.08
CA SER A 233 15.29 25.05 -18.18
C SER A 233 13.99 24.24 -18.01
N ASP A 234 14.07 23.10 -17.33
CA ASP A 234 12.93 22.20 -17.08
C ASP A 234 12.84 21.94 -15.57
N THR A 235 11.72 22.33 -14.97
CA THR A 235 11.46 22.14 -13.54
C THR A 235 11.11 20.69 -13.20
N LEU A 236 11.04 20.34 -11.91
CA LEU A 236 10.64 19.00 -11.47
C LEU A 236 9.28 18.61 -12.07
N GLU A 237 8.30 19.49 -12.00
CA GLU A 237 6.93 19.23 -12.45
C GLU A 237 6.81 19.07 -13.98
N GLN A 238 7.84 19.46 -14.74
CA GLN A 238 7.95 19.21 -16.19
C GLN A 238 8.58 17.85 -16.52
N GLN A 239 9.15 17.16 -15.53
CA GLN A 239 9.71 15.82 -15.72
C GLN A 239 8.61 14.74 -15.72
N THR A 240 9.03 13.56 -16.11
CA THR A 240 8.24 12.32 -15.95
C THR A 240 9.00 11.35 -15.05
N PRO A 241 8.35 10.33 -14.47
CA PRO A 241 9.08 9.30 -13.73
C PRO A 241 10.27 8.70 -14.50
N ASP A 242 10.12 8.49 -15.81
CA ASP A 242 11.18 7.95 -16.67
C ASP A 242 12.37 8.92 -16.82
N THR A 243 12.12 10.23 -16.92
CA THR A 243 13.19 11.22 -17.08
C THR A 243 13.95 11.51 -15.80
N LEU A 244 13.37 11.19 -14.62
CA LEU A 244 14.07 11.33 -13.33
C LEU A 244 15.30 10.43 -13.25
N ALA A 245 15.21 9.20 -13.75
CA ALA A 245 16.33 8.25 -13.76
C ALA A 245 17.52 8.78 -14.58
N ASP A 246 17.26 9.44 -15.73
CA ASP A 246 18.30 10.07 -16.57
C ASP A 246 18.99 11.23 -15.82
N LEU A 247 18.31 11.86 -14.87
CA LEU A 247 18.85 12.94 -14.02
C LEU A 247 19.53 12.42 -12.76
N GLY A 248 19.53 11.10 -12.53
CA GLY A 248 20.04 10.46 -11.33
C GLY A 248 19.17 10.74 -10.08
N ILE A 249 17.88 11.06 -10.28
CA ILE A 249 16.93 11.32 -9.21
C ILE A 249 16.09 10.06 -9.01
N ARG A 250 16.14 9.51 -7.81
CA ARG A 250 15.29 8.40 -7.37
C ARG A 250 14.11 8.96 -6.59
N PRO A 251 12.85 8.78 -7.05
CA PRO A 251 11.68 9.06 -6.25
C PRO A 251 11.60 8.08 -5.07
N VAL A 252 10.72 8.35 -4.11
CA VAL A 252 10.45 7.42 -3.01
C VAL A 252 9.99 6.07 -3.55
N PHE A 253 10.45 4.98 -2.94
CA PHE A 253 9.90 3.66 -3.24
C PHE A 253 8.42 3.64 -2.86
N LYS A 254 7.59 2.95 -3.65
CA LYS A 254 6.15 2.93 -3.46
C LYS A 254 5.58 1.54 -3.74
N ARG A 255 4.80 1.03 -2.79
CA ARG A 255 4.10 -0.26 -2.88
C ARG A 255 2.61 -0.06 -2.61
N LYS A 256 1.75 -0.49 -3.54
CA LYS A 256 0.30 -0.47 -3.33
C LYS A 256 -0.07 -1.47 -2.24
N VAL A 257 -0.74 -1.00 -1.20
CA VAL A 257 -1.27 -1.83 -0.11
C VAL A 257 -2.66 -2.32 -0.45
N LEU A 258 -3.57 -1.39 -0.80
CA LEU A 258 -4.95 -1.71 -1.20
C LEU A 258 -5.61 -0.54 -1.93
N ASN A 259 -6.79 -0.80 -2.51
CA ASN A 259 -7.72 0.24 -2.96
C ASN A 259 -8.96 0.23 -2.04
N LEU A 260 -9.29 1.33 -1.38
CA LEU A 260 -10.39 1.40 -0.41
C LEU A 260 -11.74 0.96 -1.00
N PRO A 261 -12.14 1.40 -2.22
CA PRO A 261 -13.35 0.90 -2.86
C PRO A 261 -13.37 -0.61 -3.11
N SER A 262 -12.21 -1.23 -3.41
CA SER A 262 -12.17 -2.68 -3.68
C SER A 262 -12.49 -3.54 -2.45
N ILE A 263 -12.31 -3.00 -1.25
CA ILE A 263 -12.68 -3.64 0.01
C ILE A 263 -14.02 -3.14 0.58
N GLY A 264 -14.79 -2.39 -0.21
CA GLY A 264 -16.13 -1.92 0.15
C GLY A 264 -16.19 -0.59 0.91
N TYR A 265 -15.08 0.13 1.06
CA TYR A 265 -15.09 1.47 1.67
C TYR A 265 -15.31 2.53 0.60
N THR A 266 -16.57 2.99 0.47
CA THR A 266 -17.00 3.94 -0.56
C THR A 266 -17.93 5.03 -0.01
N PRO A 267 -17.60 5.70 1.12
CA PRO A 267 -18.50 6.69 1.71
C PRO A 267 -18.55 8.00 0.90
N SER A 268 -17.46 8.38 0.25
CA SER A 268 -17.36 9.58 -0.60
C SER A 268 -16.16 9.48 -1.56
N ASP A 269 -15.96 10.51 -2.37
CA ASP A 269 -14.76 10.67 -3.20
C ASP A 269 -13.51 11.05 -2.38
N LYS A 270 -13.69 11.56 -1.15
CA LYS A 270 -12.66 12.15 -0.31
C LYS A 270 -12.27 11.27 0.88
N ALA A 271 -11.44 10.25 0.66
CA ALA A 271 -10.70 9.62 1.74
C ALA A 271 -9.52 10.54 2.11
N GLU A 272 -9.58 11.22 3.24
CA GLU A 272 -8.67 12.32 3.60
C GLU A 272 -8.07 12.23 5.00
N GLY A 273 -8.33 11.16 5.73
CA GLY A 273 -7.64 10.93 7.01
C GLY A 273 -7.20 9.48 7.15
N ILE A 274 -5.95 9.28 7.58
CA ILE A 274 -5.39 7.95 7.85
C ILE A 274 -4.62 7.93 9.17
N ALA A 275 -4.80 6.87 9.94
CA ALA A 275 -4.04 6.64 11.17
C ALA A 275 -3.77 5.15 11.37
N VAL A 276 -2.63 4.81 11.98
CA VAL A 276 -2.37 3.46 12.44
C VAL A 276 -2.68 3.37 13.92
N LEU A 277 -3.54 2.43 14.28
CA LEU A 277 -3.94 2.18 15.66
C LEU A 277 -2.90 1.34 16.39
N PRO A 278 -2.86 1.37 17.75
CA PRO A 278 -1.89 0.59 18.53
C PRO A 278 -1.98 -0.93 18.34
N ASP A 279 -3.08 -1.44 17.80
CA ASP A 279 -3.29 -2.84 17.48
C ASP A 279 -2.97 -3.20 16.02
N GLY A 280 -2.35 -2.27 15.28
CA GLY A 280 -1.94 -2.44 13.89
C GLY A 280 -3.03 -2.21 12.85
N ARG A 281 -4.30 -1.97 13.25
CA ARG A 281 -5.35 -1.63 12.29
C ARG A 281 -5.14 -0.24 11.71
N ILE A 282 -5.55 -0.06 10.46
CA ILE A 282 -5.60 1.25 9.82
C ILE A 282 -6.99 1.83 9.99
N ALA A 283 -7.06 3.03 10.52
CA ALA A 283 -8.27 3.84 10.55
C ALA A 283 -8.24 4.81 9.36
N VAL A 284 -9.35 4.88 8.61
CA VAL A 284 -9.52 5.82 7.50
C VAL A 284 -10.82 6.58 7.71
N ILE A 285 -10.82 7.87 7.42
CA ILE A 285 -12.02 8.70 7.46
C ILE A 285 -12.13 9.50 6.17
N ASN A 286 -13.38 9.72 5.72
CA ASN A 286 -13.67 10.61 4.60
C ASN A 286 -14.06 12.01 5.08
N ASP A 287 -13.74 13.02 4.28
CA ASP A 287 -14.42 14.31 4.33
C ASP A 287 -15.76 14.25 3.56
N ASN A 288 -16.74 15.01 4.01
CA ASN A 288 -18.07 15.09 3.39
C ASN A 288 -18.45 16.51 2.94
N ASP A 289 -17.49 17.42 2.78
CA ASP A 289 -17.71 18.81 2.34
C ASP A 289 -18.87 19.50 3.09
N PHE A 290 -19.01 19.26 4.39
CA PHE A 290 -20.14 19.72 5.22
C PHE A 290 -21.53 19.26 4.72
N GLY A 291 -21.59 18.25 3.83
CA GLY A 291 -22.83 17.76 3.23
C GLY A 291 -23.47 18.75 2.26
N ILE A 292 -22.69 19.55 1.55
CA ILE A 292 -23.17 20.51 0.55
C ILE A 292 -22.81 20.07 -0.88
N GLU A 293 -23.53 20.63 -1.87
CA GLU A 293 -23.36 20.34 -3.30
C GLU A 293 -23.44 18.83 -3.64
N GLU A 294 -22.43 18.28 -4.28
CA GLU A 294 -22.38 16.87 -4.68
C GLU A 294 -22.28 15.92 -3.47
N ALA A 295 -21.82 16.42 -2.32
CA ALA A 295 -21.73 15.70 -1.07
C ALA A 295 -23.04 15.74 -0.23
N GLU A 296 -24.17 16.29 -0.77
CA GLU A 296 -25.44 16.35 -0.05
C GLU A 296 -25.92 14.95 0.37
N GLY A 297 -26.04 14.74 1.68
CA GLY A 297 -26.47 13.47 2.27
C GLY A 297 -25.36 12.46 2.53
N LEU A 298 -24.11 12.78 2.23
CA LEU A 298 -22.96 11.99 2.65
C LEU A 298 -22.63 12.26 4.13
N GLU A 299 -22.30 11.19 4.84
CA GLU A 299 -21.89 11.26 6.25
C GLU A 299 -20.39 10.94 6.38
N PRO A 300 -19.68 11.53 7.37
CA PRO A 300 -18.34 11.06 7.72
C PRO A 300 -18.41 9.60 8.22
N VAL A 301 -17.62 8.72 7.62
CA VAL A 301 -17.55 7.29 7.95
C VAL A 301 -16.14 6.92 8.36
N LEU A 302 -16.01 6.43 9.60
CA LEU A 302 -14.75 5.85 10.07
C LEU A 302 -14.67 4.39 9.60
N GLY A 303 -13.76 4.11 8.66
CA GLY A 303 -13.36 2.76 8.28
C GLY A 303 -12.28 2.23 9.20
N LEU A 304 -12.40 0.98 9.63
CA LEU A 304 -11.34 0.28 10.34
C LEU A 304 -10.92 -0.92 9.49
N ILE A 305 -9.70 -0.88 8.99
CA ILE A 305 -9.12 -1.92 8.14
C ILE A 305 -8.22 -2.76 9.03
N SER A 306 -8.53 -4.04 9.15
CA SER A 306 -7.62 -5.04 9.65
C SER A 306 -6.98 -5.71 8.45
N PHE A 307 -5.69 -5.58 8.31
CA PHE A 307 -4.95 -6.66 7.68
C PHE A 307 -5.01 -7.80 8.70
N GLY A 308 -5.52 -8.95 8.30
CA GLY A 308 -5.51 -10.10 9.19
C GLY A 308 -4.08 -10.29 9.72
N THR A 309 -3.93 -10.68 10.98
CA THR A 309 -2.64 -11.06 11.56
C THR A 309 -2.15 -12.40 10.97
N ASN A 310 -2.55 -12.73 9.75
CA ASN A 310 -2.51 -14.05 9.16
C ASN A 310 -1.68 -14.03 7.88
N TYR A 311 -0.46 -13.50 7.97
CA TYR A 311 0.52 -13.56 6.87
C TYR A 311 1.81 -14.26 7.29
N GLY A 312 1.73 -14.98 8.42
CA GLY A 312 2.80 -15.83 8.88
C GLY A 312 3.00 -17.02 7.96
N PHE A 313 4.21 -17.51 7.91
CA PHE A 313 4.52 -18.79 7.26
C PHE A 313 5.70 -19.43 7.97
N ASP A 314 5.91 -20.73 7.74
CA ASP A 314 7.09 -21.42 8.18
C ASP A 314 8.22 -21.19 7.17
N ALA A 315 9.35 -20.66 7.64
CA ALA A 315 10.44 -20.21 6.78
C ALA A 315 11.66 -21.15 6.80
N SER A 316 11.68 -22.16 7.68
CA SER A 316 12.87 -22.97 7.89
C SER A 316 12.55 -24.46 7.83
N ASP A 317 13.36 -25.20 7.06
CA ASP A 317 13.40 -26.65 7.05
C ASP A 317 14.47 -27.22 8.02
N ARG A 318 14.96 -26.41 9.00
CA ARG A 318 16.09 -26.75 9.87
C ARG A 318 15.84 -26.56 11.37
N ASP A 319 14.65 -26.22 11.75
CA ASP A 319 14.28 -26.07 13.17
C ASP A 319 13.50 -27.28 13.72
N ASP A 320 13.17 -28.27 12.87
CA ASP A 320 12.45 -29.50 13.18
C ASP A 320 11.05 -29.25 13.82
N THR A 321 10.44 -28.09 13.58
CA THR A 321 9.13 -27.68 14.14
C THR A 321 8.27 -26.95 13.11
N ILE A 322 6.95 -26.96 13.32
CA ILE A 322 6.06 -26.05 12.58
C ILE A 322 6.11 -24.69 13.28
N ASN A 323 6.65 -23.68 12.60
CA ASN A 323 6.87 -22.36 13.15
C ASN A 323 6.28 -21.26 12.23
N ILE A 324 4.95 -21.25 12.12
CA ILE A 324 4.23 -20.23 11.31
C ILE A 324 4.31 -18.90 12.04
N ALA A 325 5.09 -17.96 11.52
CA ALA A 325 5.35 -16.65 12.13
C ALA A 325 5.43 -15.54 11.06
N ASP A 326 5.23 -14.30 11.49
CA ASP A 326 5.45 -13.13 10.64
C ASP A 326 6.96 -12.89 10.48
N HIS A 327 7.39 -12.68 9.24
CA HIS A 327 8.78 -12.45 8.89
C HIS A 327 8.96 -11.12 8.14
N PRO A 328 10.12 -10.48 8.22
CA PRO A 328 10.39 -9.19 7.54
C PRO A 328 10.67 -9.39 6.04
N VAL A 329 9.78 -10.09 5.36
CA VAL A 329 9.88 -10.39 3.93
C VAL A 329 8.59 -10.01 3.20
N LEU A 330 8.67 -9.85 1.89
CA LEU A 330 7.53 -9.56 1.01
C LEU A 330 7.35 -10.72 0.02
N GLY A 331 6.22 -11.42 0.08
CA GLY A 331 5.86 -12.45 -0.90
C GLY A 331 5.44 -11.81 -2.24
N MET A 332 6.04 -12.24 -3.33
CA MET A 332 5.58 -11.89 -4.67
C MET A 332 4.43 -12.84 -5.02
N PHE A 333 3.29 -12.33 -5.47
CA PHE A 333 2.12 -13.18 -5.75
C PHE A 333 2.41 -14.26 -6.79
N GLN A 334 2.97 -13.90 -7.93
CA GLN A 334 3.41 -14.79 -9.03
C GLN A 334 2.41 -15.96 -9.25
N PRO A 335 1.18 -15.65 -9.71
CA PRO A 335 0.16 -16.67 -9.85
C PRO A 335 0.47 -17.63 -10.99
N ASP A 336 0.26 -18.93 -10.78
CA ASP A 336 0.29 -19.91 -11.85
C ASP A 336 -1.05 -19.99 -12.57
N THR A 337 -2.13 -20.23 -11.83
CA THR A 337 -3.48 -20.35 -12.40
C THR A 337 -4.37 -19.16 -12.02
N ILE A 338 -5.22 -18.77 -12.98
CA ILE A 338 -6.24 -17.73 -12.82
C ILE A 338 -7.61 -18.23 -13.30
N THR A 339 -8.65 -17.90 -12.54
CA THR A 339 -10.06 -18.11 -12.91
C THR A 339 -10.89 -16.86 -12.64
N ALA A 340 -12.15 -16.83 -13.06
CA ALA A 340 -13.02 -15.68 -12.87
C ALA A 340 -14.46 -16.07 -12.55
N TYR A 341 -15.17 -15.20 -11.81
CA TYR A 341 -16.59 -15.34 -11.55
C TYR A 341 -17.29 -13.98 -11.43
N GLU A 342 -18.61 -14.01 -11.41
CA GLU A 342 -19.42 -12.82 -11.16
C GLU A 342 -20.12 -12.91 -9.80
N ALA A 343 -20.04 -11.83 -9.02
CA ALA A 343 -20.82 -11.62 -7.81
C ALA A 343 -21.38 -10.19 -7.82
N ASP A 344 -22.68 -10.05 -7.52
CA ASP A 344 -23.41 -8.78 -7.50
C ASP A 344 -23.23 -7.91 -8.76
N GLY A 345 -23.11 -8.58 -9.93
CA GLY A 345 -22.95 -7.93 -11.24
C GLY A 345 -21.55 -7.37 -11.51
N LYS A 346 -20.57 -7.70 -10.68
CA LYS A 346 -19.16 -7.36 -10.88
C LYS A 346 -18.36 -8.63 -11.16
N THR A 347 -17.32 -8.49 -11.99
CA THR A 347 -16.37 -9.58 -12.28
C THR A 347 -15.23 -9.55 -11.27
N TYR A 348 -14.89 -10.72 -10.75
CA TYR A 348 -13.74 -10.97 -9.89
C TYR A 348 -12.86 -12.04 -10.50
N TYR A 349 -11.54 -11.88 -10.32
CA TYR A 349 -10.54 -12.87 -10.70
C TYR A 349 -9.96 -13.50 -9.44
N LEU A 350 -9.68 -14.80 -9.52
CA LEU A 350 -9.00 -15.53 -8.46
C LEU A 350 -7.68 -16.06 -8.99
N THR A 351 -6.64 -15.97 -8.18
CA THR A 351 -5.31 -16.48 -8.50
C THR A 351 -4.86 -17.44 -7.42
N ALA A 352 -4.22 -18.54 -7.84
CA ALA A 352 -3.42 -19.40 -6.97
C ALA A 352 -1.97 -18.90 -7.05
N ASN A 353 -1.38 -18.53 -5.91
CA ASN A 353 -0.11 -17.80 -5.86
C ASN A 353 1.04 -18.75 -5.50
N GLU A 354 1.37 -19.63 -6.43
CA GLU A 354 2.41 -20.65 -6.28
C GLU A 354 3.79 -20.02 -6.12
N GLY A 355 4.15 -19.13 -7.05
CA GLY A 355 5.47 -18.53 -7.16
C GLY A 355 6.45 -19.40 -7.93
N ASP A 356 7.11 -18.83 -8.93
CA ASP A 356 8.18 -19.51 -9.64
C ASP A 356 9.36 -18.59 -9.87
N THR A 357 10.54 -19.20 -10.10
CA THR A 357 11.81 -18.47 -10.25
C THR A 357 12.29 -18.54 -11.68
N ARG A 358 12.93 -17.48 -12.17
CA ARG A 358 13.69 -17.55 -13.41
C ARG A 358 15.04 -18.19 -13.11
N ASP A 359 15.10 -19.51 -13.24
CA ASP A 359 16.31 -20.29 -13.04
C ASP A 359 16.65 -21.06 -14.32
N PHE A 360 17.56 -20.53 -15.11
CA PHE A 360 18.02 -21.06 -16.39
C PHE A 360 19.53 -21.29 -16.37
N ASP A 361 20.05 -22.16 -17.19
CA ASP A 361 21.50 -22.45 -17.34
C ASP A 361 22.39 -21.18 -17.45
N PHE A 362 21.84 -20.08 -17.92
CA PHE A 362 22.57 -18.84 -18.19
C PHE A 362 22.18 -17.67 -17.27
N PHE A 363 21.14 -17.81 -16.46
CA PHE A 363 20.64 -16.78 -15.57
C PHE A 363 19.80 -17.41 -14.46
N SER A 364 20.12 -17.11 -13.21
CA SER A 364 19.27 -17.42 -12.06
C SER A 364 19.02 -16.14 -11.26
N GLU A 365 17.78 -15.92 -10.88
CA GLU A 365 17.42 -14.91 -9.90
C GLU A 365 17.26 -15.48 -8.50
N GLU A 366 17.33 -16.80 -8.36
CA GLU A 366 17.18 -17.48 -7.06
C GLU A 366 18.47 -17.34 -6.25
N GLU A 367 18.30 -16.94 -4.99
CA GLU A 367 19.36 -16.89 -3.99
C GLU A 367 18.80 -17.36 -2.64
N ARG A 368 19.66 -17.68 -1.66
CA ARG A 368 19.27 -17.90 -0.27
C ARG A 368 19.43 -16.61 0.50
N ILE A 369 18.51 -16.32 1.45
CA ILE A 369 18.60 -15.09 2.25
C ILE A 369 19.95 -14.97 2.95
N LYS A 370 20.54 -16.07 3.42
CA LYS A 370 21.87 -16.09 4.05
C LYS A 370 23.01 -15.61 3.15
N ASP A 371 22.83 -15.63 1.84
CA ASP A 371 23.81 -15.21 0.86
C ASP A 371 23.61 -13.76 0.40
N LEU A 372 22.52 -13.10 0.86
CA LEU A 372 22.29 -11.66 0.67
C LEU A 372 23.15 -10.82 1.63
N LEU A 373 23.48 -9.61 1.19
CA LEU A 373 23.93 -8.56 2.07
C LEU A 373 22.73 -7.74 2.51
N LEU A 374 22.38 -7.78 3.79
CA LEU A 374 21.26 -7.01 4.34
C LEU A 374 21.79 -5.68 4.93
N ASP A 375 21.09 -4.57 4.64
CA ASP A 375 21.40 -3.27 5.22
C ASP A 375 21.23 -3.34 6.75
N SER A 376 22.29 -3.05 7.46
CA SER A 376 22.36 -3.15 8.92
C SER A 376 21.56 -2.08 9.67
N LEU A 377 21.13 -1.03 8.98
CA LEU A 377 20.23 0.00 9.53
C LEU A 377 18.78 -0.46 9.46
N VAL A 378 18.41 -1.19 8.40
CA VAL A 378 17.06 -1.75 8.21
C VAL A 378 16.91 -3.08 8.94
N PHE A 379 17.95 -3.92 8.92
CA PHE A 379 17.97 -5.22 9.59
C PHE A 379 19.04 -5.27 10.69
N PRO A 380 18.80 -4.64 11.85
CA PRO A 380 19.80 -4.60 12.94
C PRO A 380 20.07 -6.00 13.54
N ASP A 381 19.20 -6.96 13.32
CA ASP A 381 19.27 -8.37 13.70
C ASP A 381 19.63 -9.30 12.54
N ALA A 382 20.18 -8.77 11.43
CA ALA A 382 20.56 -9.54 10.25
C ALA A 382 21.32 -10.83 10.58
N ALA A 383 22.23 -10.79 11.57
CA ALA A 383 23.01 -11.95 11.96
C ALA A 383 22.15 -13.14 12.46
N ASP A 384 21.02 -12.85 13.09
CA ASP A 384 20.06 -13.88 13.55
C ASP A 384 19.14 -14.31 12.40
N LEU A 385 18.70 -13.36 11.55
CA LEU A 385 17.86 -13.67 10.37
C LEU A 385 18.56 -14.60 9.38
N LEU A 386 19.87 -14.46 9.21
CA LEU A 386 20.68 -15.25 8.27
C LEU A 386 20.99 -16.68 8.76
N LEU A 387 20.58 -17.07 9.97
CA LEU A 387 20.75 -18.45 10.45
C LEU A 387 19.86 -19.43 9.70
N ASP A 388 20.35 -20.65 9.48
CA ASP A 388 19.61 -21.70 8.76
C ASP A 388 18.30 -22.09 9.46
N GLU A 389 18.25 -22.01 10.78
CA GLU A 389 17.07 -22.25 11.61
C GLU A 389 16.06 -21.08 11.63
N ASN A 390 16.38 -19.94 11.01
CA ASN A 390 15.50 -18.79 10.84
C ASN A 390 15.16 -18.58 9.36
N LEU A 391 15.59 -17.46 8.76
CA LEU A 391 15.31 -17.16 7.35
C LEU A 391 16.45 -17.55 6.40
N GLY A 392 17.62 -17.95 6.92
CA GLY A 392 18.83 -18.07 6.11
C GLY A 392 18.71 -19.00 4.92
N ARG A 393 17.86 -20.03 4.99
CA ARG A 393 17.64 -20.96 3.89
C ARG A 393 16.49 -20.59 2.97
N LEU A 394 15.62 -19.68 3.38
CA LEU A 394 14.49 -19.26 2.56
C LEU A 394 14.96 -18.69 1.21
N LYS A 395 14.30 -19.11 0.13
CA LYS A 395 14.59 -18.65 -1.22
C LYS A 395 14.06 -17.24 -1.45
N THR A 396 14.87 -16.42 -2.10
CA THR A 396 14.61 -15.02 -2.41
C THR A 396 15.13 -14.68 -3.81
N THR A 397 14.66 -13.56 -4.36
CA THR A 397 15.25 -13.01 -5.59
C THR A 397 16.46 -12.13 -5.29
N ASN A 398 17.50 -12.25 -6.11
CA ASN A 398 18.71 -11.41 -6.03
C ASN A 398 18.64 -10.16 -6.92
N ILE A 399 17.50 -9.86 -7.54
CA ILE A 399 17.34 -8.74 -8.47
C ILE A 399 16.45 -7.62 -7.94
N LEU A 400 15.85 -7.84 -6.75
CA LEU A 400 15.03 -6.87 -6.05
C LEU A 400 15.54 -6.75 -4.61
N GLY A 401 15.32 -5.59 -3.98
CA GLY A 401 15.62 -5.42 -2.56
C GLY A 401 16.70 -4.41 -2.26
N ASP A 402 17.70 -4.25 -3.13
CA ASP A 402 18.67 -3.16 -3.10
C ASP A 402 18.00 -1.90 -3.71
N LEU A 403 17.46 -1.05 -2.84
CA LEU A 403 16.67 0.12 -3.27
C LEU A 403 17.57 1.30 -3.64
N ASP A 404 18.78 1.37 -3.08
CA ASP A 404 19.67 2.50 -3.29
C ASP A 404 20.86 2.19 -4.20
N GLY A 405 21.06 0.92 -4.56
CA GLY A 405 22.07 0.47 -5.53
C GLY A 405 23.48 0.40 -4.94
N ASP A 406 23.61 0.23 -3.62
CA ASP A 406 24.89 0.12 -2.93
C ASP A 406 25.35 -1.35 -2.75
N GLY A 407 24.48 -2.31 -3.03
CA GLY A 407 24.72 -3.74 -2.98
C GLY A 407 24.26 -4.39 -1.68
N GLU A 408 23.69 -3.64 -0.74
CA GLU A 408 23.00 -4.14 0.44
C GLU A 408 21.48 -4.13 0.17
N ASN A 409 20.71 -5.02 0.82
CA ASN A 409 19.26 -5.12 0.58
C ASN A 409 18.50 -4.46 1.73
N GLU A 410 17.63 -3.48 1.44
CA GLU A 410 16.67 -2.87 2.35
C GLU A 410 15.34 -3.63 2.39
N ARG A 411 15.13 -4.55 1.45
CA ARG A 411 13.94 -5.42 1.36
C ARG A 411 14.35 -6.84 1.01
N ILE A 412 13.55 -7.79 1.46
CA ILE A 412 13.68 -9.20 1.08
C ILE A 412 12.40 -9.59 0.34
N PHE A 413 12.53 -10.12 -0.88
CA PHE A 413 11.40 -10.56 -1.69
C PHE A 413 11.45 -12.06 -1.91
N THR A 414 10.42 -12.78 -1.45
CA THR A 414 10.30 -14.24 -1.61
C THR A 414 9.36 -14.59 -2.75
N PHE A 415 9.50 -15.78 -3.29
CA PHE A 415 8.68 -16.28 -4.39
C PHE A 415 7.35 -16.84 -3.87
N GLY A 416 6.25 -16.49 -4.57
CA GLY A 416 4.91 -16.87 -4.19
C GLY A 416 4.39 -16.16 -2.95
N ALA A 417 3.08 -16.26 -2.73
CA ALA A 417 2.43 -15.76 -1.52
C ALA A 417 1.84 -16.89 -0.66
N ARG A 418 1.98 -18.15 -1.06
CA ARG A 418 1.45 -19.34 -0.37
C ARG A 418 -0.06 -19.28 -0.13
N SER A 419 -0.77 -18.50 -0.93
CA SER A 419 -2.17 -18.12 -0.75
C SER A 419 -2.96 -18.18 -2.04
N PHE A 420 -4.28 -18.02 -1.97
CA PHE A 420 -5.06 -17.57 -3.12
C PHE A 420 -5.56 -16.15 -2.88
N THR A 421 -5.68 -15.39 -3.98
CA THR A 421 -6.12 -14.00 -3.92
C THR A 421 -7.35 -13.77 -4.79
N ILE A 422 -8.27 -12.92 -4.33
CA ILE A 422 -9.37 -12.37 -5.12
C ILE A 422 -9.03 -10.94 -5.52
N TRP A 423 -9.17 -10.65 -6.80
CA TRP A 423 -8.95 -9.35 -7.43
C TRP A 423 -10.24 -8.82 -8.03
N ASP A 424 -10.44 -7.52 -8.01
CA ASP A 424 -11.51 -6.89 -8.81
C ASP A 424 -11.15 -6.84 -10.31
N ALA A 425 -12.08 -6.36 -11.13
CA ALA A 425 -11.88 -6.24 -12.58
C ALA A 425 -10.74 -5.28 -12.98
N TYR A 426 -10.28 -4.47 -12.06
CA TYR A 426 -9.21 -3.47 -12.27
C TYR A 426 -7.86 -3.91 -11.69
N GLY A 427 -7.78 -5.14 -11.16
CA GLY A 427 -6.56 -5.70 -10.56
C GLY A 427 -6.26 -5.17 -9.16
N ASN A 428 -7.25 -4.63 -8.45
CA ASN A 428 -7.08 -4.29 -7.05
C ASN A 428 -7.37 -5.50 -6.18
N LEU A 429 -6.61 -5.66 -5.10
CA LEU A 429 -6.80 -6.71 -4.11
C LEU A 429 -8.15 -6.52 -3.40
N VAL A 430 -8.92 -7.60 -3.33
CA VAL A 430 -10.20 -7.68 -2.61
C VAL A 430 -10.06 -8.55 -1.36
N TYR A 431 -9.41 -9.69 -1.50
CA TYR A 431 -9.17 -10.65 -0.42
C TYR A 431 -7.91 -11.46 -0.73
N ASP A 432 -7.20 -11.85 0.31
CA ASP A 432 -6.12 -12.83 0.26
C ASP A 432 -6.26 -13.82 1.41
N SER A 433 -6.03 -15.12 1.15
CA SER A 433 -6.16 -16.16 2.18
C SER A 433 -4.99 -16.15 3.19
N GLY A 434 -3.92 -15.41 2.92
CA GLY A 434 -2.78 -15.29 3.83
C GLY A 434 -2.16 -16.64 4.17
N ASP A 435 -2.03 -16.92 5.46
CA ASP A 435 -1.43 -18.14 6.00
C ASP A 435 -2.41 -19.32 6.22
N ASP A 436 -3.63 -19.22 5.72
CA ASP A 436 -4.68 -20.23 5.93
C ASP A 436 -4.21 -21.63 5.51
N PHE A 437 -3.54 -21.75 4.34
CA PHE A 437 -3.15 -23.07 3.83
C PHE A 437 -2.14 -23.76 4.74
N GLU A 438 -1.15 -23.03 5.24
CA GLU A 438 -0.19 -23.59 6.20
C GLU A 438 -0.86 -23.89 7.54
N LYS A 439 -1.70 -23.03 8.07
CA LYS A 439 -2.42 -23.27 9.34
C LYS A 439 -3.35 -24.48 9.25
N ILE A 440 -4.09 -24.62 8.15
CA ILE A 440 -5.01 -25.73 7.93
C ILE A 440 -4.23 -27.05 7.79
N THR A 441 -3.15 -27.06 7.00
CA THR A 441 -2.34 -28.27 6.82
C THR A 441 -1.55 -28.61 8.08
N ALA A 442 -1.07 -27.65 8.84
CA ALA A 442 -0.46 -27.86 10.15
C ALA A 442 -1.43 -28.50 11.16
N GLU A 443 -2.72 -28.12 11.14
CA GLU A 443 -3.74 -28.72 12.01
C GLU A 443 -4.14 -30.13 11.56
N LEU A 444 -4.34 -30.35 10.25
CA LEU A 444 -4.90 -31.59 9.72
C LEU A 444 -3.84 -32.66 9.41
N LEU A 445 -2.63 -32.23 9.02
CA LEU A 445 -1.52 -33.10 8.61
C LEU A 445 -0.20 -32.69 9.31
N PRO A 446 -0.15 -32.57 10.64
CA PRO A 446 1.02 -32.05 11.34
C PRO A 446 2.29 -32.91 11.19
N ALA A 447 2.17 -34.18 10.85
CA ALA A 447 3.32 -35.07 10.63
C ALA A 447 3.90 -34.98 9.22
N ASP A 448 3.15 -34.40 8.30
CA ASP A 448 3.47 -34.31 6.87
C ASP A 448 3.39 -32.85 6.36
N PHE A 449 3.41 -31.88 7.29
CA PHE A 449 3.34 -30.46 7.00
C PHE A 449 4.45 -30.07 6.02
N ASN A 450 4.12 -29.22 5.04
CA ASN A 450 5.02 -28.72 4.00
C ASN A 450 5.92 -29.80 3.38
N SER A 451 5.37 -31.01 3.16
CA SER A 451 6.09 -32.10 2.47
C SER A 451 6.21 -31.87 0.98
N ASP A 452 7.28 -32.39 0.39
CA ASP A 452 7.49 -32.42 -1.05
C ASP A 452 6.49 -33.35 -1.76
N ASN A 453 6.17 -33.06 -3.03
CA ASN A 453 5.22 -33.87 -3.83
C ASN A 453 5.81 -35.21 -4.31
N ALA A 454 7.12 -35.40 -4.33
CA ALA A 454 7.80 -36.60 -4.81
C ALA A 454 8.33 -37.49 -3.69
N GLU A 455 8.27 -37.08 -2.41
CA GLU A 455 8.79 -37.79 -1.24
C GLU A 455 7.78 -37.77 -0.08
N ASN A 456 7.48 -38.91 0.50
CA ASN A 456 6.55 -39.04 1.63
C ASN A 456 7.20 -38.98 3.02
N ASP A 457 8.53 -39.04 3.13
CA ASP A 457 9.29 -38.83 4.38
C ASP A 457 10.02 -37.50 4.32
N SER A 458 9.24 -36.42 4.11
CA SER A 458 9.75 -35.08 3.77
C SER A 458 9.05 -33.96 4.57
N PHE A 459 8.70 -34.28 5.84
CA PHE A 459 8.16 -33.26 6.75
C PHE A 459 8.99 -31.97 6.68
N ASP A 460 8.32 -30.84 6.56
CA ASP A 460 8.89 -29.49 6.60
C ASP A 460 9.84 -29.11 5.46
N SER A 461 10.08 -30.01 4.51
CA SER A 461 11.11 -29.85 3.47
C SER A 461 10.83 -28.72 2.46
N ARG A 462 9.59 -28.18 2.43
CA ARG A 462 9.22 -27.08 1.54
C ARG A 462 9.09 -25.73 2.25
N SER A 463 9.29 -25.67 3.56
CA SER A 463 9.19 -24.44 4.34
C SER A 463 10.24 -23.40 3.94
N ASP A 464 11.45 -23.83 3.58
CA ASP A 464 12.55 -22.98 3.10
C ASP A 464 12.41 -22.55 1.62
N ASP A 465 11.29 -22.89 0.99
CA ASP A 465 10.99 -22.58 -0.42
C ASP A 465 9.63 -21.85 -0.51
N LYS A 466 8.61 -22.49 -1.09
CA LYS A 466 7.30 -21.91 -1.37
C LYS A 466 6.16 -22.57 -0.57
N GLY A 467 6.48 -23.42 0.42
CA GLY A 467 5.54 -24.10 1.30
C GLY A 467 4.58 -25.05 0.55
N PRO A 468 3.25 -24.90 0.71
CA PRO A 468 2.24 -25.81 0.13
C PRO A 468 2.11 -25.69 -1.40
N GLU A 469 2.54 -24.60 -2.00
CA GLU A 469 2.46 -24.27 -3.43
C GLU A 469 1.04 -24.43 -3.99
N PRO A 470 0.18 -23.41 -3.80
CA PRO A 470 -1.15 -23.38 -4.41
C PRO A 470 -1.02 -23.19 -5.92
N GLU A 471 -1.25 -24.24 -6.69
CA GLU A 471 -1.03 -24.36 -8.13
C GLU A 471 -2.30 -24.08 -8.91
N ALA A 472 -3.27 -24.96 -8.78
CA ALA A 472 -4.52 -24.93 -9.52
C ALA A 472 -5.62 -24.17 -8.78
N ILE A 473 -6.44 -23.41 -9.51
CA ILE A 473 -7.67 -22.83 -8.97
C ILE A 473 -8.81 -22.90 -9.97
N GLU A 474 -9.98 -23.35 -9.53
CA GLU A 474 -11.21 -23.43 -10.34
C GLU A 474 -12.42 -22.98 -9.52
N ILE A 475 -13.40 -22.40 -10.20
CA ILE A 475 -14.68 -21.96 -9.62
C ILE A 475 -15.80 -22.95 -9.94
N GLY A 476 -16.61 -23.25 -8.93
CA GLY A 476 -17.85 -24.00 -9.11
C GLY A 476 -19.05 -23.31 -8.48
N ARG A 477 -20.15 -23.20 -9.22
CA ARG A 477 -21.42 -22.69 -8.70
C ARG A 477 -22.34 -23.86 -8.34
N ILE A 478 -22.79 -23.92 -7.10
CA ILE A 478 -23.68 -24.95 -6.57
C ILE A 478 -24.87 -24.25 -5.89
N GLY A 479 -26.04 -24.33 -6.49
CA GLY A 479 -27.17 -23.52 -6.06
C GLY A 479 -26.88 -22.02 -6.18
N ASP A 480 -27.08 -21.30 -5.10
CA ASP A 480 -26.79 -19.86 -5.00
C ASP A 480 -25.38 -19.55 -4.49
N ARG A 481 -24.58 -20.58 -4.17
CA ARG A 481 -23.22 -20.42 -3.63
C ARG A 481 -22.17 -20.61 -4.69
N VAL A 482 -21.04 -19.94 -4.50
CA VAL A 482 -19.85 -20.03 -5.35
C VAL A 482 -18.70 -20.56 -4.51
N PHE A 483 -18.02 -21.59 -5.02
CA PHE A 483 -16.89 -22.22 -4.35
C PHE A 483 -15.64 -22.11 -5.19
N ALA A 484 -14.51 -21.86 -4.53
CA ALA A 484 -13.18 -21.99 -5.10
C ALA A 484 -12.59 -23.33 -4.67
N PHE A 485 -12.00 -24.05 -5.62
CA PHE A 485 -11.26 -25.29 -5.43
C PHE A 485 -9.81 -25.02 -5.75
N ILE A 486 -8.92 -25.15 -4.77
CA ILE A 486 -7.50 -24.81 -4.88
C ILE A 486 -6.67 -26.08 -4.65
N GLY A 487 -5.86 -26.46 -5.64
CA GLY A 487 -4.92 -27.58 -5.56
C GLY A 487 -3.63 -27.13 -4.90
N LEU A 488 -3.14 -27.91 -3.92
CA LEU A 488 -1.84 -27.69 -3.29
C LEU A 488 -0.83 -28.68 -3.88
N GLU A 489 0.09 -28.22 -4.71
CA GLU A 489 1.00 -29.09 -5.49
C GLU A 489 1.87 -29.97 -4.58
N ARG A 490 2.48 -29.39 -3.53
CA ARG A 490 3.50 -30.08 -2.74
C ARG A 490 2.91 -31.06 -1.73
N ILE A 491 2.13 -30.58 -0.79
CA ILE A 491 1.51 -31.44 0.21
C ILE A 491 0.37 -32.29 -0.37
N GLY A 492 -0.19 -31.84 -1.51
CA GLY A 492 -1.30 -32.51 -2.19
C GLY A 492 -2.67 -32.07 -1.71
N GLY A 493 -3.71 -32.58 -2.37
CA GLY A 493 -5.11 -32.33 -2.01
C GLY A 493 -5.68 -31.02 -2.55
N VAL A 494 -6.96 -30.78 -2.21
CA VAL A 494 -7.75 -29.64 -2.69
C VAL A 494 -8.39 -28.93 -1.51
N MET A 495 -8.08 -27.64 -1.36
CA MET A 495 -8.76 -26.71 -0.47
C MET A 495 -10.07 -26.23 -1.11
N VAL A 496 -11.11 -26.11 -0.32
CA VAL A 496 -12.42 -25.62 -0.75
C VAL A 496 -12.81 -24.42 0.09
N TYR A 497 -13.07 -23.30 -0.59
CA TYR A 497 -13.54 -22.06 0.03
C TYR A 497 -14.90 -21.65 -0.55
N ASP A 498 -15.79 -21.13 0.30
CA ASP A 498 -16.96 -20.40 -0.16
C ASP A 498 -16.54 -18.96 -0.46
N VAL A 499 -16.68 -18.58 -1.72
CA VAL A 499 -16.35 -17.24 -2.24
C VAL A 499 -17.59 -16.51 -2.75
N THR A 500 -18.77 -16.89 -2.28
CA THR A 500 -20.05 -16.26 -2.66
C THR A 500 -20.02 -14.77 -2.39
N ASN A 501 -19.47 -14.36 -1.23
CA ASN A 501 -19.12 -12.98 -0.94
C ASN A 501 -17.60 -12.79 -1.14
N PRO A 502 -17.17 -12.06 -2.17
CA PRO A 502 -15.74 -11.89 -2.45
C PRO A 502 -14.96 -11.18 -1.35
N PHE A 503 -15.63 -10.42 -0.46
CA PHE A 503 -14.98 -9.68 0.62
C PHE A 503 -14.77 -10.51 1.90
N THR A 504 -15.47 -11.63 2.04
CA THR A 504 -15.43 -12.47 3.24
C THR A 504 -15.48 -13.96 2.87
N PRO A 505 -14.54 -14.46 2.06
CA PRO A 505 -14.39 -15.88 1.82
C PRO A 505 -14.16 -16.65 3.13
N PHE A 506 -14.54 -17.92 3.17
CA PHE A 506 -14.26 -18.76 4.31
C PHE A 506 -13.97 -20.21 3.90
N PHE A 507 -13.09 -20.85 4.65
CA PHE A 507 -12.74 -22.25 4.48
C PHE A 507 -13.94 -23.16 4.70
N VAL A 508 -14.12 -24.13 3.81
CA VAL A 508 -15.20 -25.12 3.87
C VAL A 508 -14.66 -26.52 4.16
N ASN A 509 -13.64 -26.94 3.39
CA ASN A 509 -13.11 -28.29 3.51
C ASN A 509 -11.70 -28.41 2.90
N TYR A 510 -10.96 -29.41 3.32
CA TYR A 510 -9.73 -29.85 2.66
C TYR A 510 -9.81 -31.36 2.42
N VAL A 511 -9.60 -31.76 1.17
CA VAL A 511 -9.67 -33.18 0.76
C VAL A 511 -8.31 -33.57 0.20
N ASN A 512 -7.69 -34.56 0.83
CA ASN A 512 -6.42 -35.11 0.39
C ASN A 512 -6.49 -36.63 0.50
N ASN A 513 -6.21 -37.37 -0.58
CA ASN A 513 -6.19 -38.85 -0.61
C ASN A 513 -4.77 -39.43 -0.70
N ARG A 514 -3.75 -38.57 -0.52
CA ARG A 514 -2.34 -38.98 -0.44
C ARG A 514 -2.12 -39.86 0.79
N ASN A 515 -1.41 -40.94 0.61
CA ASN A 515 -1.01 -41.85 1.67
C ASN A 515 0.48 -41.70 1.99
N PHE A 516 0.79 -40.88 2.98
CA PHE A 516 2.15 -40.59 3.42
C PHE A 516 2.90 -41.75 4.07
N SER A 517 2.21 -42.88 4.34
CA SER A 517 2.82 -44.05 5.02
C SER A 517 3.60 -44.99 4.10
N VAL A 518 3.59 -44.74 2.81
CA VAL A 518 4.29 -45.53 1.79
C VAL A 518 5.22 -44.64 0.98
N ASP A 519 6.16 -45.23 0.25
CA ASP A 519 7.03 -44.50 -0.69
C ASP A 519 6.16 -43.80 -1.74
N ALA A 520 6.51 -42.53 -2.08
CA ALA A 520 5.76 -41.73 -3.06
C ALA A 520 5.71 -42.39 -4.46
N THR A 521 6.68 -43.25 -4.78
CA THR A 521 6.70 -44.03 -6.03
C THR A 521 5.83 -45.29 -6.00
N ASP A 522 5.27 -45.66 -4.82
CA ASP A 522 4.34 -46.78 -4.70
C ASP A 522 2.96 -46.34 -5.21
N PRO A 523 2.30 -47.16 -6.08
CA PRO A 523 0.92 -46.88 -6.50
C PRO A 523 -0.09 -46.68 -5.35
N ALA A 524 0.21 -47.16 -4.15
CA ALA A 524 -0.60 -46.97 -2.95
C ALA A 524 -0.41 -45.60 -2.28
N ALA A 525 0.51 -44.76 -2.76
CA ALA A 525 0.70 -43.41 -2.28
C ALA A 525 -0.49 -42.48 -2.61
N GLY A 526 -1.37 -42.88 -3.54
CA GLY A 526 -2.52 -42.08 -3.93
C GLY A 526 -2.16 -40.97 -4.93
N ASP A 527 -2.83 -39.82 -4.82
CA ASP A 527 -2.65 -38.70 -5.73
C ASP A 527 -1.54 -37.76 -5.24
N LEU A 528 -0.66 -37.38 -6.15
CA LEU A 528 0.50 -36.53 -5.89
C LEU A 528 0.58 -35.43 -6.96
N GLY A 529 0.79 -34.17 -6.54
CA GLY A 529 0.96 -33.02 -7.41
C GLY A 529 -0.31 -32.65 -8.17
N PRO A 530 -1.36 -32.11 -7.51
CA PRO A 530 -2.52 -31.57 -8.21
C PRO A 530 -2.15 -30.34 -9.02
N GLU A 531 -2.17 -30.47 -10.36
CA GLU A 531 -1.72 -29.53 -11.36
C GLU A 531 -2.89 -28.77 -12.01
N CYS A 532 -4.01 -29.43 -12.22
CA CYS A 532 -5.16 -28.80 -12.84
C CYS A 532 -6.48 -29.30 -12.22
N ILE A 533 -7.45 -28.37 -12.14
CA ILE A 533 -8.77 -28.64 -11.60
C ILE A 533 -9.84 -28.23 -12.59
N LYS A 534 -10.91 -29.03 -12.71
CA LYS A 534 -12.09 -28.68 -13.48
C LYS A 534 -13.37 -29.01 -12.73
N PHE A 535 -14.23 -28.02 -12.57
CA PHE A 535 -15.56 -28.19 -12.04
C PHE A 535 -16.54 -28.56 -13.17
N VAL A 536 -17.44 -29.53 -12.91
CA VAL A 536 -18.54 -29.90 -13.81
C VAL A 536 -19.86 -29.81 -13.03
N PRO A 537 -20.80 -28.96 -13.46
CA PRO A 537 -22.08 -28.77 -12.78
C PRO A 537 -22.96 -30.04 -12.89
N ALA A 538 -23.95 -30.15 -12.01
CA ALA A 538 -24.80 -31.35 -11.88
C ALA A 538 -25.52 -31.74 -13.18
N ASP A 539 -25.95 -30.76 -13.97
CA ASP A 539 -26.67 -30.97 -15.24
C ASP A 539 -25.77 -31.43 -16.39
N GLU A 540 -24.46 -31.21 -16.28
CA GLU A 540 -23.46 -31.70 -17.25
C GLU A 540 -22.74 -32.96 -16.75
N SER A 541 -22.90 -33.31 -15.47
CA SER A 541 -22.23 -34.44 -14.84
C SER A 541 -22.93 -35.77 -15.16
N PRO A 542 -22.18 -36.83 -15.43
CA PRO A 542 -22.75 -38.15 -15.77
C PRO A 542 -23.54 -38.83 -14.63
N ASN A 543 -23.31 -38.43 -13.38
CA ASN A 543 -24.00 -38.99 -12.21
C ASN A 543 -25.11 -38.05 -11.68
N GLY A 544 -25.32 -36.86 -12.29
CA GLY A 544 -26.32 -35.92 -11.87
C GLY A 544 -26.00 -35.14 -10.59
N ALA A 545 -24.77 -35.28 -10.05
CA ALA A 545 -24.25 -34.48 -8.95
C ALA A 545 -23.10 -33.59 -9.48
N PRO A 546 -22.82 -32.42 -8.89
CA PRO A 546 -21.64 -31.67 -9.26
C PRO A 546 -20.37 -32.44 -8.92
N ILE A 547 -19.37 -32.37 -9.79
CA ILE A 547 -18.10 -33.05 -9.59
C ILE A 547 -16.91 -32.12 -9.79
N VAL A 548 -15.81 -32.43 -9.14
CA VAL A 548 -14.50 -31.81 -9.37
C VAL A 548 -13.55 -32.87 -9.93
N ILE A 549 -12.89 -32.56 -11.03
CA ILE A 549 -11.90 -33.43 -11.68
C ILE A 549 -10.52 -32.81 -11.42
N VAL A 550 -9.60 -33.59 -10.88
CA VAL A 550 -8.24 -33.16 -10.55
C VAL A 550 -7.26 -34.00 -11.36
N GLY A 551 -6.41 -33.34 -12.12
CA GLY A 551 -5.26 -33.95 -12.76
C GLY A 551 -4.04 -33.83 -11.85
N ASN A 552 -3.39 -34.94 -11.55
CA ASN A 552 -2.24 -35.01 -10.66
C ASN A 552 -0.99 -35.38 -11.46
N GLU A 553 -0.07 -34.43 -11.56
CA GLU A 553 1.11 -34.51 -12.42
C GLU A 553 2.07 -35.61 -11.98
N VAL A 554 2.45 -35.60 -10.70
CA VAL A 554 3.49 -36.50 -10.17
C VAL A 554 3.04 -37.94 -10.16
N SER A 555 1.82 -38.22 -9.70
CA SER A 555 1.26 -39.59 -9.72
C SER A 555 0.77 -40.01 -11.11
N GLY A 556 0.57 -39.07 -12.05
CA GLY A 556 0.00 -39.36 -13.37
C GLY A 556 -1.46 -39.82 -13.32
N THR A 557 -2.21 -39.45 -12.28
CA THR A 557 -3.59 -39.84 -12.06
C THR A 557 -4.58 -38.75 -12.40
N THR A 558 -5.83 -39.13 -12.64
CA THR A 558 -6.96 -38.21 -12.71
C THR A 558 -8.02 -38.65 -11.72
N THR A 559 -8.32 -37.81 -10.75
CA THR A 559 -9.27 -38.15 -9.68
C THR A 559 -10.54 -37.32 -9.83
N ILE A 560 -11.68 -37.97 -9.59
CA ILE A 560 -13.00 -37.36 -9.69
C ILE A 560 -13.68 -37.41 -8.31
N TYR A 561 -13.92 -36.23 -7.76
CA TYR A 561 -14.68 -36.06 -6.52
C TYR A 561 -16.14 -35.70 -6.83
N SER A 562 -17.09 -36.41 -6.22
CA SER A 562 -18.51 -36.01 -6.22
C SER A 562 -18.78 -35.09 -5.05
N ILE A 563 -19.49 -33.99 -5.30
CA ILE A 563 -19.83 -33.04 -4.25
C ILE A 563 -21.24 -33.36 -3.73
N GLU A 564 -21.34 -33.52 -2.41
CA GLU A 564 -22.60 -33.73 -1.73
C GLU A 564 -22.77 -32.66 -0.65
N GLU A 565 -23.97 -32.08 -0.54
CA GLU A 565 -24.30 -31.23 0.60
C GLU A 565 -24.46 -32.11 1.85
N THR A 566 -23.78 -31.74 2.91
CA THR A 566 -23.98 -32.29 4.24
C THR A 566 -24.89 -31.39 5.05
N ASP A 567 -25.92 -31.99 5.69
CA ASP A 567 -26.89 -31.29 6.55
C ASP A 567 -26.24 -30.55 7.74
#